data_8437072344cf0d6a14172ad3e2176968
#
_entry.id   8437072344cf0d6a14172ad3e2176968
#
_cell.length_a   1.000
_cell.length_b   1.000
_cell.length_c   1.000
_cell.angle_alpha   90.00
_cell.angle_beta   90.00
_cell.angle_gamma   90.00
#
_symmetry.space_group_name_H-M   'P 1'
#
loop_
_entity.id
_entity.type
_entity.pdbx_description
1 polymer ?
#
loop_
_entity_poly.entity_id
_entity_poly.type
_entity_poly.pdbx_seq_one_letter_code
_entity_poly.pdbx_strand_id
1 'polypeptide(L)'
;MQGLSLKHTGRRAVIALACLFFCFTSPQNSQAWGRNGHRLVVNKAIETLPERLPQGFREFFEANRGFLLQHVTDPLDAISKTPAERRNHFILLEKYGRFPFEALPRDYKSAVTKFTKPKLDANGLLPWQIGVYSKKLTEALKDGKWEEAKLDAAILANYVAEAHDPFNTTDNFDGRLSGQPGVNERFGTALIDRYSSFFPMRPNDAIFVNDPTDRAFEACLSSHSWLENILLADRHARHGENSFNDDYYDRFYNQAAAILIRQLSDAATDVGSFWFTAWKNAGSPQLPH
;
A
#
# COMPACT_ATOMS: atom_id res chain seq x y z
N MET A 1 -66.31 -63.57 9.12
CA MET A 1 -66.22 -62.29 9.86
C MET A 1 -64.94 -61.62 9.46
N GLN A 2 -65.09 -60.42 8.93
CA GLN A 2 -64.09 -59.72 8.14
C GLN A 2 -63.06 -58.98 9.02
N GLY A 3 -61.77 -59.19 8.74
CA GLY A 3 -60.69 -58.48 9.37
C GLY A 3 -60.13 -57.41 8.39
N LEU A 4 -60.21 -56.10 8.73
CA LEU A 4 -59.70 -55.01 7.97
C LEU A 4 -58.18 -54.96 8.07
N SER A 5 -57.54 -54.98 6.91
CA SER A 5 -56.11 -54.68 6.74
C SER A 5 -55.88 -53.19 6.61
N LEU A 6 -55.12 -52.56 7.55
CA LEU A 6 -54.62 -51.18 7.47
C LEU A 6 -53.28 -51.14 6.75
N LYS A 7 -53.29 -50.57 5.56
CA LYS A 7 -52.07 -50.27 4.81
C LYS A 7 -51.41 -49.01 5.36
N HIS A 8 -50.22 -49.13 5.96
CA HIS A 8 -49.35 -48.01 6.29
C HIS A 8 -48.61 -47.56 5.04
N THR A 9 -49.00 -46.43 4.49
CA THR A 9 -48.22 -45.69 3.50
C THR A 9 -47.17 -44.85 4.21
N GLY A 10 -45.93 -45.34 4.23
CA GLY A 10 -44.77 -44.58 4.70
C GLY A 10 -44.39 -43.49 3.70
N ARG A 11 -44.62 -42.22 4.06
CA ARG A 11 -44.05 -41.07 3.36
C ARG A 11 -42.58 -41.00 3.72
N ARG A 12 -41.69 -41.32 2.76
CA ARG A 12 -40.26 -41.04 2.86
C ARG A 12 -40.07 -39.55 2.59
N ALA A 13 -39.79 -38.78 3.64
CA ALA A 13 -39.34 -37.41 3.53
C ALA A 13 -37.89 -37.44 3.04
N VAL A 14 -37.68 -37.01 1.81
CA VAL A 14 -36.33 -36.73 1.25
C VAL A 14 -35.92 -35.36 1.77
N ILE A 15 -35.06 -35.35 2.78
CA ILE A 15 -34.38 -34.12 3.23
C ILE A 15 -33.26 -33.83 2.21
N ALA A 16 -33.52 -32.89 1.30
CA ALA A 16 -32.49 -32.33 0.43
C ALA A 16 -31.59 -31.42 1.27
N LEU A 17 -30.43 -31.94 1.65
CA LEU A 17 -29.38 -31.16 2.30
C LEU A 17 -28.73 -30.26 1.23
N ALA A 18 -29.20 -29.03 1.10
CA ALA A 18 -28.54 -27.99 0.26
C ALA A 18 -27.24 -27.60 0.96
N CYS A 19 -26.13 -28.22 0.57
CA CYS A 19 -24.80 -27.76 0.91
C CYS A 19 -24.57 -26.41 0.23
N LEU A 20 -24.84 -25.30 0.94
CA LEU A 20 -24.34 -24.00 0.61
C LEU A 20 -22.81 -24.03 0.73
N PHE A 21 -22.15 -24.31 -0.39
CA PHE A 21 -20.73 -24.03 -0.54
C PHE A 21 -20.56 -22.49 -0.48
N PHE A 22 -20.43 -21.96 0.74
CA PHE A 22 -19.79 -20.67 0.94
C PHE A 22 -18.34 -20.87 0.51
N CYS A 23 -18.04 -20.56 -0.75
CA CYS A 23 -16.68 -20.27 -1.16
C CYS A 23 -16.20 -19.08 -0.31
N PHE A 24 -15.60 -19.37 0.83
CA PHE A 24 -14.68 -18.44 1.47
C PHE A 24 -13.50 -18.27 0.51
N THR A 25 -13.66 -17.40 -0.47
CA THR A 25 -12.51 -16.83 -1.14
C THR A 25 -11.78 -16.08 -0.03
N SER A 26 -10.71 -16.67 0.48
CA SER A 26 -9.74 -15.91 1.30
C SER A 26 -9.53 -14.59 0.61
N PRO A 27 -9.60 -13.45 1.31
CA PRO A 27 -9.25 -12.19 0.68
C PRO A 27 -7.82 -12.38 0.17
N GLN A 28 -7.68 -12.45 -1.15
CA GLN A 28 -6.36 -12.36 -1.76
C GLN A 28 -5.76 -11.09 -1.20
N ASN A 29 -4.58 -11.19 -0.58
CA ASN A 29 -3.83 -10.04 -0.13
C ASN A 29 -3.54 -9.21 -1.39
N SER A 30 -4.37 -8.21 -1.65
CA SER A 30 -4.10 -7.22 -2.67
C SER A 30 -2.85 -6.49 -2.19
N GLN A 31 -1.72 -6.80 -2.80
CA GLN A 31 -0.45 -6.14 -2.53
C GLN A 31 -0.38 -4.99 -3.52
N ALA A 32 -0.55 -3.77 -3.03
CA ALA A 32 -0.64 -2.55 -3.80
C ALA A 32 0.34 -2.51 -4.99
N TRP A 33 1.61 -2.23 -4.74
CA TRP A 33 2.63 -2.15 -5.78
C TRP A 33 3.29 -3.50 -6.12
N GLY A 34 2.91 -4.59 -5.48
CA GLY A 34 3.63 -5.84 -5.55
C GLY A 34 5.11 -5.70 -5.11
N ARG A 35 5.86 -6.80 -5.13
CA ARG A 35 7.28 -6.76 -4.71
C ARG A 35 8.16 -5.93 -5.64
N ASN A 36 7.88 -5.99 -6.96
CA ASN A 36 8.69 -5.28 -7.95
C ASN A 36 8.48 -3.77 -7.88
N GLY A 37 7.26 -3.30 -7.62
CA GLY A 37 6.99 -1.88 -7.43
C GLY A 37 7.69 -1.28 -6.22
N HIS A 38 7.68 -1.95 -5.07
CA HIS A 38 8.41 -1.50 -3.88
C HIS A 38 9.92 -1.42 -4.13
N ARG A 39 10.51 -2.43 -4.79
CA ARG A 39 11.93 -2.41 -5.16
C ARG A 39 12.26 -1.29 -6.15
N LEU A 40 11.38 -1.04 -7.11
CA LEU A 40 11.55 0.05 -8.07
C LEU A 40 11.55 1.40 -7.37
N VAL A 41 10.62 1.63 -6.44
CA VAL A 41 10.56 2.85 -5.63
C VAL A 41 11.85 3.04 -4.83
N VAL A 42 12.34 2.02 -4.12
CA VAL A 42 13.60 2.11 -3.34
C VAL A 42 14.80 2.41 -4.23
N ASN A 43 14.92 1.75 -5.39
CA ASN A 43 16.00 2.04 -6.34
C ASN A 43 16.00 3.50 -6.77
N LYS A 44 14.82 4.04 -7.08
CA LYS A 44 14.65 5.43 -7.50
C LYS A 44 14.79 6.42 -6.36
N ALA A 45 14.43 6.04 -5.14
CA ALA A 45 14.60 6.88 -3.96
C ALA A 45 16.08 7.16 -3.65
N ILE A 46 16.96 6.19 -3.83
CA ILE A 46 18.41 6.38 -3.67
C ILE A 46 18.94 7.43 -4.67
N GLU A 47 18.39 7.45 -5.90
CA GLU A 47 18.77 8.45 -6.91
C GLU A 47 18.35 9.88 -6.53
N THR A 48 17.34 10.07 -5.69
CA THR A 48 16.87 11.39 -5.22
C THR A 48 17.75 12.01 -4.14
N LEU A 49 18.61 11.21 -3.50
CA LEU A 49 19.42 11.68 -2.37
C LEU A 49 20.48 12.68 -2.82
N PRO A 50 20.69 13.77 -2.06
CA PRO A 50 21.65 14.80 -2.43
C PRO A 50 23.07 14.24 -2.61
N GLU A 51 23.70 14.55 -3.75
CA GLU A 51 25.03 14.03 -4.12
C GLU A 51 26.18 14.59 -3.28
N ARG A 52 26.01 15.78 -2.71
CA ARG A 52 27.09 16.54 -2.07
C ARG A 52 26.81 16.81 -0.60
N LEU A 53 26.35 15.81 0.12
CA LEU A 53 26.27 15.91 1.57
C LEU A 53 27.54 15.36 2.19
N PRO A 54 28.11 16.09 3.18
CA PRO A 54 29.15 15.50 4.03
C PRO A 54 28.58 14.29 4.77
N GLN A 55 29.44 13.53 5.44
CA GLN A 55 29.09 12.42 6.33
C GLN A 55 28.62 11.14 5.64
N GLY A 56 28.85 10.97 4.34
CA GLY A 56 28.58 9.71 3.64
C GLY A 56 27.11 9.34 3.55
N PHE A 57 26.19 10.32 3.52
CA PHE A 57 24.75 10.08 3.56
C PHE A 57 24.27 9.25 2.37
N ARG A 58 24.54 9.71 1.15
CA ARG A 58 24.12 8.99 -0.07
C ARG A 58 24.86 7.67 -0.21
N GLU A 59 26.15 7.67 0.06
CA GLU A 59 27.04 6.51 -0.02
C GLU A 59 26.54 5.36 0.86
N PHE A 60 26.03 5.67 2.05
CA PHE A 60 25.45 4.68 2.95
C PHE A 60 24.27 3.95 2.30
N PHE A 61 23.33 4.67 1.70
CA PHE A 61 22.17 4.06 1.03
C PHE A 61 22.59 3.31 -0.24
N GLU A 62 23.54 3.84 -1.01
CA GLU A 62 24.08 3.16 -2.19
C GLU A 62 24.79 1.85 -1.84
N ALA A 63 25.64 1.86 -0.83
CA ALA A 63 26.35 0.66 -0.35
C ALA A 63 25.39 -0.41 0.20
N ASN A 64 24.29 0.01 0.80
CA ASN A 64 23.27 -0.89 1.38
C ASN A 64 22.08 -1.14 0.46
N ARG A 65 22.13 -0.76 -0.83
CA ARG A 65 21.06 -0.95 -1.82
C ARG A 65 20.50 -2.38 -1.83
N GLY A 66 21.37 -3.36 -1.87
CA GLY A 66 20.97 -4.79 -1.88
C GLY A 66 20.16 -5.19 -0.65
N PHE A 67 20.59 -4.74 0.53
CA PHE A 67 19.87 -4.94 1.79
C PHE A 67 18.49 -4.28 1.76
N LEU A 68 18.40 -3.00 1.35
CA LEU A 68 17.14 -2.27 1.27
C LEU A 68 16.14 -2.95 0.32
N LEU A 69 16.61 -3.37 -0.87
CA LEU A 69 15.78 -4.08 -1.86
C LEU A 69 15.29 -5.45 -1.38
N GLN A 70 16.07 -6.13 -0.53
CA GLN A 70 15.67 -7.39 0.08
C GLN A 70 14.58 -7.17 1.12
N HIS A 71 14.76 -6.19 2.01
CA HIS A 71 13.94 -6.00 3.21
C HIS A 71 12.75 -5.05 3.02
N VAL A 72 12.64 -4.31 1.92
CA VAL A 72 11.50 -3.42 1.65
C VAL A 72 10.17 -4.19 1.58
N THR A 73 10.18 -5.48 1.32
CA THR A 73 8.96 -6.30 1.25
C THR A 73 8.68 -7.12 2.52
N ASP A 74 9.50 -7.00 3.56
CA ASP A 74 9.29 -7.71 4.83
C ASP A 74 7.94 -7.41 5.49
N PRO A 75 7.43 -6.14 5.48
CA PRO A 75 6.11 -5.85 6.02
C PRO A 75 4.98 -6.58 5.28
N LEU A 76 5.08 -6.75 3.96
CA LEU A 76 4.11 -7.52 3.17
C LEU A 76 4.09 -9.00 3.58
N ASP A 77 5.27 -9.58 3.85
CA ASP A 77 5.41 -10.95 4.33
C ASP A 77 4.89 -11.12 5.76
N ALA A 78 4.98 -10.07 6.57
CA ALA A 78 4.49 -10.06 7.94
C ALA A 78 2.96 -10.07 8.04
N ILE A 79 2.23 -9.57 7.03
CA ILE A 79 0.75 -9.56 7.00
C ILE A 79 0.16 -10.97 7.21
N SER A 80 0.76 -11.99 6.58
CA SER A 80 0.30 -13.37 6.69
C SER A 80 0.57 -13.99 8.06
N LYS A 81 1.60 -13.52 8.76
CA LYS A 81 2.05 -14.02 10.06
C LYS A 81 1.43 -13.26 11.23
N THR A 82 1.15 -11.98 11.03
CA THR A 82 0.66 -11.07 12.06
C THR A 82 -0.52 -10.26 11.50
N PRO A 83 -1.77 -10.74 11.69
CA PRO A 83 -2.95 -10.05 11.13
C PRO A 83 -3.07 -8.58 11.53
N ALA A 84 -2.52 -8.19 12.69
CA ALA A 84 -2.47 -6.80 13.13
C ALA A 84 -1.59 -5.92 12.23
N GLU A 85 -0.64 -6.50 11.49
CA GLU A 85 0.22 -5.78 10.55
C GLU A 85 -0.58 -5.18 9.40
N ARG A 86 -1.57 -5.91 8.90
CA ARG A 86 -2.38 -5.49 7.75
C ARG A 86 -2.92 -4.05 7.86
N ARG A 87 -3.36 -3.63 9.06
CA ARG A 87 -3.91 -2.27 9.27
C ARG A 87 -2.88 -1.14 9.05
N ASN A 88 -1.59 -1.47 9.05
CA ASN A 88 -0.52 -0.51 8.85
C ASN A 88 -0.31 -0.15 7.37
N HIS A 89 -0.92 -0.90 6.44
CA HIS A 89 -0.73 -0.81 4.99
C HIS A 89 -1.80 0.02 4.26
N PHE A 90 -2.83 0.48 4.94
CA PHE A 90 -3.92 1.22 4.30
C PHE A 90 -4.54 2.26 5.24
N ILE A 91 -5.38 3.11 4.67
CA ILE A 91 -6.30 3.99 5.37
C ILE A 91 -7.58 4.16 4.55
N LEU A 92 -8.75 3.78 5.10
CA LEU A 92 -10.04 3.93 4.43
C LEU A 92 -10.60 5.33 4.69
N LEU A 93 -10.19 6.28 3.87
CA LEU A 93 -10.47 7.71 4.08
C LEU A 93 -11.98 8.02 4.12
N GLU A 94 -12.79 7.35 3.30
CA GLU A 94 -14.24 7.55 3.22
C GLU A 94 -14.96 7.24 4.55
N LYS A 95 -14.34 6.43 5.43
CA LYS A 95 -14.90 6.14 6.77
C LYS A 95 -14.88 7.33 7.73
N TYR A 96 -14.19 8.40 7.33
CA TYR A 96 -14.01 9.60 8.16
C TYR A 96 -14.73 10.84 7.62
N GLY A 97 -15.45 10.73 6.50
CA GLY A 97 -16.25 11.81 5.96
C GLY A 97 -16.13 11.98 4.45
N ARG A 98 -16.37 13.20 3.98
CA ARG A 98 -16.25 13.57 2.56
C ARG A 98 -14.86 14.12 2.28
N PHE A 99 -14.40 13.95 1.04
CA PHE A 99 -13.17 14.58 0.58
C PHE A 99 -13.19 16.10 0.85
N PRO A 100 -12.12 16.71 1.36
CA PRO A 100 -10.75 16.15 1.59
C PRO A 100 -10.55 15.53 2.99
N PHE A 101 -11.60 15.00 3.63
CA PHE A 101 -11.56 14.21 4.87
C PHE A 101 -11.05 14.99 6.10
N GLU A 102 -11.28 16.28 6.16
CA GLU A 102 -10.85 17.22 7.24
C GLU A 102 -11.34 16.79 8.63
N ALA A 103 -12.37 15.93 8.67
CA ALA A 103 -12.86 15.41 9.93
C ALA A 103 -11.85 14.47 10.63
N LEU A 104 -10.88 13.90 9.91
CA LEU A 104 -9.86 13.00 10.46
C LEU A 104 -8.68 13.82 10.99
N PRO A 105 -8.46 13.89 12.33
CA PRO A 105 -7.28 14.54 12.87
C PRO A 105 -6.01 13.81 12.45
N ARG A 106 -4.97 14.54 12.05
CA ARG A 106 -3.67 13.98 11.71
C ARG A 106 -2.86 13.54 12.94
N ASP A 107 -3.04 14.21 14.07
CA ASP A 107 -2.52 13.76 15.36
C ASP A 107 -3.25 12.50 15.84
N TYR A 108 -2.49 11.43 16.10
CA TYR A 108 -3.07 10.12 16.45
C TYR A 108 -3.89 10.15 17.75
N LYS A 109 -3.44 10.89 18.77
CA LYS A 109 -4.16 10.99 20.05
C LYS A 109 -5.49 11.70 19.86
N SER A 110 -5.51 12.76 19.09
CA SER A 110 -6.73 13.49 18.72
C SER A 110 -7.67 12.62 17.88
N ALA A 111 -7.11 11.83 16.93
CA ALA A 111 -7.89 10.88 16.14
C ALA A 111 -8.53 9.79 17.01
N VAL A 112 -7.79 9.22 17.97
CA VAL A 112 -8.32 8.24 18.95
C VAL A 112 -9.44 8.86 19.78
N THR A 113 -9.27 10.11 20.23
CA THR A 113 -10.28 10.81 21.03
C THR A 113 -11.58 11.01 20.24
N LYS A 114 -11.47 11.33 18.94
CA LYS A 114 -12.64 11.60 18.09
C LYS A 114 -13.30 10.33 17.55
N PHE A 115 -12.53 9.34 17.16
CA PHE A 115 -13.04 8.17 16.43
C PHE A 115 -12.89 6.84 17.15
N THR A 116 -12.25 6.78 18.29
CA THR A 116 -11.88 5.61 19.07
C THR A 116 -10.80 4.74 18.41
N LYS A 117 -9.96 4.11 19.24
CA LYS A 117 -8.90 3.21 18.75
C LYS A 117 -9.43 2.03 17.92
N PRO A 118 -10.51 1.30 18.32
CA PRO A 118 -11.04 0.20 17.51
C PRO A 118 -11.48 0.64 16.11
N LYS A 119 -12.06 1.84 15.97
CA LYS A 119 -12.46 2.36 14.65
C LYS A 119 -11.24 2.68 13.79
N LEU A 120 -10.19 3.28 14.37
CA LEU A 120 -8.95 3.54 13.64
C LEU A 120 -8.29 2.23 13.21
N ASP A 121 -8.16 1.27 14.12
CA ASP A 121 -7.57 -0.05 13.83
C ASP A 121 -8.31 -0.80 12.71
N ALA A 122 -9.64 -0.67 12.65
CA ALA A 122 -10.45 -1.30 11.60
C ALA A 122 -10.32 -0.62 10.24
N ASN A 123 -10.04 0.69 10.21
CA ASN A 123 -9.99 1.47 8.97
C ASN A 123 -8.58 1.85 8.53
N GLY A 124 -7.56 1.32 9.19
CA GLY A 124 -6.16 1.47 8.79
C GLY A 124 -5.42 2.61 9.46
N LEU A 125 -4.09 2.45 9.56
CA LEU A 125 -3.19 3.30 10.34
C LEU A 125 -2.00 3.82 9.52
N LEU A 126 -2.00 3.65 8.22
CA LEU A 126 -0.84 3.88 7.34
C LEU A 126 -0.10 5.22 7.57
N PRO A 127 -0.77 6.41 7.59
CA PRO A 127 -0.04 7.66 7.77
C PRO A 127 0.67 7.76 9.13
N TRP A 128 0.04 7.27 10.17
CA TRP A 128 0.64 7.27 11.51
C TRP A 128 1.79 6.26 11.63
N GLN A 129 1.70 5.12 10.93
CA GLN A 129 2.77 4.12 10.89
C GLN A 129 4.02 4.67 10.21
N ILE A 130 3.86 5.45 9.15
CA ILE A 130 4.96 6.21 8.52
C ILE A 130 5.63 7.13 9.55
N GLY A 131 4.87 7.89 10.32
CA GLY A 131 5.39 8.72 11.40
C GLY A 131 6.16 7.93 12.45
N VAL A 132 5.66 6.76 12.85
CA VAL A 132 6.34 5.85 13.79
C VAL A 132 7.70 5.39 13.25
N TYR A 133 7.76 4.93 11.98
CA TYR A 133 9.01 4.45 11.40
C TYR A 133 9.99 5.58 11.06
N SER A 134 9.50 6.76 10.71
CA SER A 134 10.36 7.96 10.58
C SER A 134 11.08 8.29 11.88
N LYS A 135 10.36 8.15 13.01
CA LYS A 135 10.96 8.35 14.34
C LYS A 135 11.95 7.25 14.68
N LYS A 136 11.61 5.97 14.46
CA LYS A 136 12.52 4.84 14.68
C LYS A 136 13.83 5.00 13.91
N LEU A 137 13.74 5.30 12.60
CA LEU A 137 14.91 5.54 11.79
C LEU A 137 15.75 6.70 12.33
N THR A 138 15.11 7.79 12.75
CA THR A 138 15.82 8.93 13.37
C THR A 138 16.59 8.50 14.63
N GLU A 139 15.96 7.74 15.51
CA GLU A 139 16.57 7.25 16.75
C GLU A 139 17.71 6.26 16.47
N ALA A 140 17.53 5.32 15.54
CA ALA A 140 18.57 4.37 15.14
C ALA A 140 19.79 5.08 14.54
N LEU A 141 19.60 6.07 13.68
CA LEU A 141 20.67 6.88 13.10
C LEU A 141 21.39 7.70 14.18
N LYS A 142 20.65 8.31 15.11
CA LYS A 142 21.20 9.10 16.21
C LYS A 142 22.07 8.25 17.15
N ASP A 143 21.65 7.04 17.42
CA ASP A 143 22.32 6.12 18.34
C ASP A 143 23.46 5.33 17.66
N GLY A 144 23.71 5.49 16.36
CA GLY A 144 24.71 4.73 15.60
C GLY A 144 24.36 3.24 15.43
N LYS A 145 23.08 2.88 15.51
CA LYS A 145 22.58 1.50 15.34
C LYS A 145 22.33 1.21 13.85
N TRP A 146 23.41 1.06 13.09
CA TRP A 146 23.37 1.04 11.64
C TRP A 146 22.54 -0.12 11.05
N GLU A 147 22.55 -1.30 11.66
CA GLU A 147 21.75 -2.44 11.20
C GLU A 147 20.24 -2.16 11.40
N GLU A 148 19.84 -1.59 12.56
CA GLU A 148 18.47 -1.16 12.82
C GLU A 148 18.07 -0.04 11.84
N ALA A 149 18.96 0.94 11.62
CA ALA A 149 18.71 2.05 10.70
C ALA A 149 18.44 1.57 9.26
N LYS A 150 19.23 0.61 8.76
CA LYS A 150 18.98 0.02 7.41
C LYS A 150 17.63 -0.68 7.34
N LEU A 151 17.29 -1.45 8.37
CA LEU A 151 16.02 -2.17 8.41
C LEU A 151 14.84 -1.20 8.52
N ASP A 152 14.92 -0.21 9.43
CA ASP A 152 13.87 0.80 9.59
C ASP A 152 13.71 1.65 8.31
N ALA A 153 14.81 1.95 7.61
CA ALA A 153 14.76 2.64 6.31
C ALA A 153 14.03 1.82 5.25
N ALA A 154 14.28 0.51 5.17
CA ALA A 154 13.59 -0.39 4.24
C ALA A 154 12.09 -0.50 4.55
N ILE A 155 11.74 -0.68 5.82
CA ILE A 155 10.35 -0.79 6.28
C ILE A 155 9.59 0.54 6.08
N LEU A 156 10.23 1.67 6.39
CA LEU A 156 9.67 2.99 6.14
C LEU A 156 9.38 3.20 4.65
N ALA A 157 10.30 2.79 3.78
CA ALA A 157 10.11 2.88 2.33
C ALA A 157 8.92 2.04 1.84
N ASN A 158 8.65 0.89 2.47
CA ASN A 158 7.44 0.10 2.17
C ASN A 158 6.18 0.94 2.44
N TYR A 159 6.00 1.42 3.67
CA TYR A 159 4.80 2.18 4.02
C TYR A 159 4.65 3.49 3.24
N VAL A 160 5.75 4.18 2.96
CA VAL A 160 5.71 5.40 2.13
C VAL A 160 5.24 5.06 0.72
N ALA A 161 5.72 3.98 0.12
CA ALA A 161 5.25 3.53 -1.19
C ALA A 161 3.74 3.19 -1.15
N GLU A 162 3.28 2.51 -0.09
CA GLU A 162 1.85 2.19 0.11
C GLU A 162 0.96 3.44 0.19
N ALA A 163 1.45 4.56 0.76
CA ALA A 163 0.69 5.80 0.82
C ALA A 163 0.44 6.44 -0.55
N HIS A 164 1.25 6.09 -1.53
CA HIS A 164 1.11 6.52 -2.93
C HIS A 164 0.25 5.58 -3.78
N ASP A 165 -0.27 4.48 -3.22
CA ASP A 165 -1.24 3.64 -3.92
C ASP A 165 -2.67 4.12 -3.66
N PRO A 166 -3.42 4.52 -4.71
CA PRO A 166 -4.80 4.95 -4.57
C PRO A 166 -5.71 3.90 -3.92
N PHE A 167 -5.46 2.61 -4.17
CA PHE A 167 -6.29 1.53 -3.62
C PHE A 167 -6.04 1.24 -2.14
N ASN A 168 -4.93 1.71 -1.58
CA ASN A 168 -4.68 1.65 -0.14
C ASN A 168 -5.36 2.80 0.65
N THR A 169 -6.04 3.72 -0.03
CA THR A 169 -6.66 4.89 0.58
C THR A 169 -8.18 4.85 0.59
N THR A 170 -8.79 3.78 0.07
CA THR A 170 -10.23 3.66 -0.18
C THR A 170 -10.82 2.36 0.35
N ASP A 171 -12.12 2.38 0.67
CA ASP A 171 -12.88 1.16 0.98
C ASP A 171 -13.21 0.33 -0.28
N ASN A 172 -13.02 0.89 -1.47
CA ASN A 172 -13.07 0.18 -2.74
C ASN A 172 -11.69 -0.42 -3.14
N PHE A 173 -10.91 -0.85 -2.18
CA PHE A 173 -9.50 -1.28 -2.30
C PHE A 173 -9.24 -2.36 -3.36
N ASP A 174 -10.24 -3.14 -3.75
CA ASP A 174 -10.14 -4.18 -4.80
C ASP A 174 -11.09 -3.91 -5.99
N GLY A 175 -11.75 -2.75 -6.02
CA GLY A 175 -12.70 -2.39 -7.07
C GLY A 175 -14.05 -3.12 -6.99
N ARG A 176 -14.34 -3.85 -5.91
CA ARG A 176 -15.60 -4.61 -5.78
C ARG A 176 -16.81 -3.71 -5.71
N LEU A 177 -16.69 -2.55 -5.05
CA LEU A 177 -17.79 -1.59 -4.94
C LEU A 177 -18.14 -0.94 -6.28
N SER A 178 -17.19 -0.88 -7.21
CA SER A 178 -17.37 -0.37 -8.58
C SER A 178 -17.62 -1.47 -9.63
N GLY A 179 -17.76 -2.75 -9.22
CA GLY A 179 -17.92 -3.88 -10.15
C GLY A 179 -16.65 -4.26 -10.92
N GLN A 180 -15.48 -3.92 -10.37
CA GLN A 180 -14.17 -4.12 -10.99
C GLN A 180 -13.22 -4.95 -10.11
N PRO A 181 -13.64 -6.12 -9.58
CA PRO A 181 -12.80 -6.88 -8.67
C PRO A 181 -11.43 -7.18 -9.26
N GLY A 182 -10.38 -7.11 -8.44
CA GLY A 182 -8.99 -7.34 -8.83
C GLY A 182 -8.33 -6.18 -9.57
N VAL A 183 -8.95 -4.98 -9.65
CA VAL A 183 -8.36 -3.84 -10.34
C VAL A 183 -7.07 -3.35 -9.68
N ASN A 184 -6.96 -3.46 -8.36
CA ASN A 184 -5.73 -3.09 -7.65
C ASN A 184 -4.55 -3.96 -8.09
N GLU A 185 -4.70 -5.27 -8.11
CA GLU A 185 -3.66 -6.19 -8.60
C GLU A 185 -3.29 -5.91 -10.05
N ARG A 186 -4.30 -5.65 -10.92
CA ARG A 186 -4.04 -5.33 -12.32
C ARG A 186 -3.28 -4.01 -12.51
N PHE A 187 -3.63 -2.96 -11.73
CA PHE A 187 -2.98 -1.66 -11.80
C PHE A 187 -1.60 -1.67 -11.12
N GLY A 188 -1.54 -2.11 -9.86
CA GLY A 188 -0.36 -1.94 -9.01
C GLY A 188 0.69 -3.04 -9.19
N THR A 189 0.31 -4.24 -9.65
CA THR A 189 1.24 -5.36 -9.82
C THR A 189 1.43 -5.70 -11.30
N ALA A 190 0.34 -6.03 -11.99
CA ALA A 190 0.46 -6.57 -13.35
C ALA A 190 0.97 -5.54 -14.37
N LEU A 191 0.60 -4.26 -14.28
CA LEU A 191 1.16 -3.21 -15.16
C LEU A 191 2.66 -2.98 -14.86
N ILE A 192 3.07 -3.02 -13.59
CA ILE A 192 4.48 -2.87 -13.23
C ILE A 192 5.30 -4.04 -13.76
N ASP A 193 4.84 -5.27 -13.53
CA ASP A 193 5.57 -6.47 -13.96
C ASP A 193 5.72 -6.55 -15.50
N ARG A 194 4.73 -6.04 -16.24
CA ARG A 194 4.75 -6.04 -17.72
C ARG A 194 5.58 -4.90 -18.32
N TYR A 195 5.52 -3.70 -17.74
CA TYR A 195 5.96 -2.48 -18.43
C TYR A 195 7.03 -1.67 -17.69
N SER A 196 7.42 -2.02 -16.46
CA SER A 196 8.32 -1.18 -15.65
C SER A 196 9.69 -0.90 -16.27
N SER A 197 10.18 -1.77 -17.15
CA SER A 197 11.42 -1.53 -17.91
C SER A 197 11.36 -0.29 -18.83
N PHE A 198 10.15 0.17 -19.15
CA PHE A 198 9.92 1.32 -20.01
C PHE A 198 9.45 2.57 -19.23
N PHE A 199 9.36 2.53 -17.90
CA PHE A 199 8.85 3.66 -17.13
C PHE A 199 9.83 4.83 -17.12
N PRO A 200 9.48 5.98 -17.69
CA PRO A 200 10.29 7.20 -17.60
C PRO A 200 10.08 7.88 -16.24
N MET A 201 10.36 7.17 -15.14
CA MET A 201 10.25 7.74 -13.81
C MET A 201 11.19 8.93 -13.65
N ARG A 202 10.65 10.02 -13.08
CA ARG A 202 11.38 11.26 -12.82
C ARG A 202 11.05 11.77 -11.41
N PRO A 203 11.57 11.11 -10.38
CA PRO A 203 11.44 11.62 -9.02
C PRO A 203 12.16 12.97 -8.88
N ASN A 204 11.66 13.81 -8.00
CA ASN A 204 12.36 15.04 -7.62
C ASN A 204 13.46 14.73 -6.59
N ASP A 205 14.36 15.70 -6.39
CA ASP A 205 15.36 15.61 -5.32
C ASP A 205 14.68 15.51 -3.95
N ALA A 206 15.29 14.74 -3.05
CA ALA A 206 14.82 14.60 -1.67
C ALA A 206 14.92 15.95 -0.92
N ILE A 207 13.85 16.28 -0.20
CA ILE A 207 13.75 17.50 0.59
C ILE A 207 13.53 17.18 2.08
N PHE A 208 13.81 18.15 2.94
CA PHE A 208 13.46 18.04 4.36
C PHE A 208 11.95 18.18 4.56
N VAL A 209 11.36 17.26 5.32
CA VAL A 209 9.94 17.19 5.67
C VAL A 209 9.75 17.66 7.11
N ASN A 210 8.99 18.73 7.33
CA ASN A 210 8.78 19.28 8.68
C ASN A 210 8.03 18.31 9.61
N ASP A 211 6.96 17.71 9.12
CA ASP A 211 6.17 16.70 9.82
C ASP A 211 5.94 15.47 8.94
N PRO A 212 6.62 14.35 9.25
CA PRO A 212 6.45 13.11 8.50
C PRO A 212 5.03 12.56 8.48
N THR A 213 4.26 12.70 9.57
CA THR A 213 2.88 12.23 9.62
C THR A 213 1.97 13.06 8.72
N ASP A 214 2.12 14.40 8.77
CA ASP A 214 1.37 15.31 7.90
C ASP A 214 1.66 15.02 6.42
N ARG A 215 2.94 14.84 6.06
CA ARG A 215 3.33 14.49 4.68
C ARG A 215 2.73 13.16 4.23
N ALA A 216 2.69 12.16 5.11
CA ALA A 216 2.07 10.87 4.81
C ALA A 216 0.55 11.01 4.55
N PHE A 217 -0.15 11.86 5.30
CA PHE A 217 -1.56 12.19 5.01
C PHE A 217 -1.72 12.88 3.67
N GLU A 218 -0.84 13.81 3.32
CA GLU A 218 -0.86 14.48 2.01
C GLU A 218 -0.65 13.50 0.86
N ALA A 219 0.27 12.54 1.00
CA ALA A 219 0.48 11.48 0.04
C ALA A 219 -0.78 10.62 -0.15
N CYS A 220 -1.41 10.18 0.95
CA CYS A 220 -2.66 9.41 0.90
C CYS A 220 -3.81 10.21 0.24
N LEU A 221 -3.97 11.49 0.55
CA LEU A 221 -5.00 12.35 -0.04
C LEU A 221 -4.76 12.59 -1.54
N SER A 222 -3.50 12.84 -1.91
CA SER A 222 -3.11 13.02 -3.30
C SER A 222 -3.35 11.74 -4.11
N SER A 223 -2.94 10.58 -3.59
CA SER A 223 -3.13 9.30 -4.29
C SER A 223 -4.61 8.95 -4.40
N HIS A 224 -5.40 9.14 -3.33
CA HIS A 224 -6.85 8.93 -3.35
C HIS A 224 -7.56 9.69 -4.50
N SER A 225 -7.11 10.89 -4.80
CA SER A 225 -7.70 11.72 -5.86
C SER A 225 -7.63 11.10 -7.26
N TRP A 226 -6.76 10.11 -7.48
CA TRP A 226 -6.61 9.42 -8.77
C TRP A 226 -7.50 8.17 -8.93
N LEU A 227 -8.16 7.74 -7.87
CA LEU A 227 -8.90 6.47 -7.85
C LEU A 227 -9.92 6.38 -8.99
N GLU A 228 -10.78 7.38 -9.15
CA GLU A 228 -11.82 7.37 -10.18
C GLU A 228 -11.24 7.34 -11.61
N ASN A 229 -10.10 7.99 -11.82
CA ASN A 229 -9.42 7.97 -13.12
C ASN A 229 -8.92 6.56 -13.47
N ILE A 230 -8.38 5.84 -12.49
CA ILE A 230 -7.90 4.47 -12.68
C ILE A 230 -9.07 3.51 -12.91
N LEU A 231 -10.15 3.64 -12.13
CA LEU A 231 -11.37 2.86 -12.31
C LEU A 231 -11.99 3.12 -13.70
N LEU A 232 -11.98 4.35 -14.19
CA LEU A 232 -12.44 4.69 -15.52
C LEU A 232 -11.55 4.06 -16.59
N ALA A 233 -10.24 4.12 -16.44
CA ALA A 233 -9.28 3.50 -17.35
C ALA A 233 -9.46 1.97 -17.46
N ASP A 234 -9.66 1.27 -16.31
CA ASP A 234 -9.95 -0.17 -16.30
C ASP A 234 -11.26 -0.49 -17.03
N ARG A 235 -12.34 0.29 -16.79
CA ARG A 235 -13.62 0.11 -17.51
C ARG A 235 -13.47 0.25 -19.02
N HIS A 236 -12.76 1.28 -19.46
CA HIS A 236 -12.51 1.50 -20.89
C HIS A 236 -11.64 0.39 -21.49
N ALA A 237 -10.62 -0.07 -20.76
CA ALA A 237 -9.73 -1.14 -21.23
C ALA A 237 -10.46 -2.48 -21.44
N ARG A 238 -11.50 -2.76 -20.63
CA ARG A 238 -12.30 -4.00 -20.73
C ARG A 238 -13.16 -4.06 -22.00
N HIS A 239 -13.58 -2.94 -22.60
CA HIS A 239 -14.49 -2.92 -23.76
C HIS A 239 -15.77 -3.77 -23.57
N GLY A 240 -16.26 -3.92 -22.32
CA GLY A 240 -17.41 -4.78 -22.02
C GLY A 240 -17.06 -6.28 -21.85
N GLU A 241 -15.80 -6.66 -21.99
CA GLU A 241 -15.33 -8.03 -21.80
C GLU A 241 -14.80 -8.24 -20.36
N ASN A 242 -14.81 -9.50 -19.92
CA ASN A 242 -14.25 -9.92 -18.64
C ASN A 242 -12.93 -10.71 -18.82
N SER A 243 -12.29 -10.60 -19.98
CA SER A 243 -11.00 -11.23 -20.23
C SER A 243 -9.87 -10.22 -20.02
N PHE A 244 -8.85 -10.61 -19.28
CA PHE A 244 -7.66 -9.78 -18.98
C PHE A 244 -6.46 -10.33 -19.77
N ASN A 245 -6.58 -10.28 -21.12
CA ASN A 245 -5.53 -10.66 -22.05
C ASN A 245 -4.52 -9.52 -22.30
N ASP A 246 -3.54 -9.73 -23.17
CA ASP A 246 -2.51 -8.73 -23.47
C ASP A 246 -3.11 -7.45 -24.05
N ASP A 247 -4.11 -7.55 -24.95
CA ASP A 247 -4.80 -6.38 -25.51
C ASP A 247 -5.48 -5.52 -24.44
N TYR A 248 -6.07 -6.18 -23.40
CA TYR A 248 -6.61 -5.45 -22.25
C TYR A 248 -5.49 -4.71 -21.52
N TYR A 249 -4.35 -5.36 -21.21
CA TYR A 249 -3.26 -4.73 -20.47
C TYR A 249 -2.62 -3.59 -21.26
N ASP A 250 -2.47 -3.72 -22.57
CA ASP A 250 -1.97 -2.64 -23.43
C ASP A 250 -2.91 -1.42 -23.41
N ARG A 251 -4.23 -1.65 -23.53
CA ARG A 251 -5.22 -0.57 -23.41
C ARG A 251 -5.22 0.07 -22.03
N PHE A 252 -5.14 -0.74 -20.97
CA PHE A 252 -5.12 -0.23 -19.60
C PHE A 252 -3.85 0.57 -19.33
N TYR A 253 -2.70 0.08 -19.75
CA TYR A 253 -1.44 0.79 -19.67
C TYR A 253 -1.50 2.15 -20.40
N ASN A 254 -1.96 2.17 -21.63
CA ASN A 254 -2.06 3.40 -22.41
C ASN A 254 -2.92 4.49 -21.76
N GLN A 255 -3.87 4.12 -20.92
CA GLN A 255 -4.75 5.07 -20.21
C GLN A 255 -4.27 5.40 -18.79
N ALA A 256 -3.67 4.46 -18.09
CA ALA A 256 -3.32 4.59 -16.68
C ALA A 256 -1.82 4.81 -16.40
N ALA A 257 -0.94 4.60 -17.40
CA ALA A 257 0.52 4.66 -17.21
C ALA A 257 1.01 6.00 -16.64
N ALA A 258 0.45 7.12 -17.10
CA ALA A 258 0.85 8.44 -16.61
C ALA A 258 0.60 8.60 -15.09
N ILE A 259 -0.53 8.06 -14.60
CA ILE A 259 -0.86 8.06 -13.17
C ILE A 259 0.09 7.12 -12.43
N LEU A 260 0.26 5.89 -12.92
CA LEU A 260 1.12 4.87 -12.32
C LEU A 260 2.56 5.37 -12.15
N ILE A 261 3.15 5.87 -13.23
CA ILE A 261 4.53 6.38 -13.26
C ILE A 261 4.70 7.60 -12.34
N ARG A 262 3.69 8.47 -12.29
CA ARG A 262 3.68 9.61 -11.38
C ARG A 262 3.66 9.15 -9.93
N GLN A 263 2.75 8.26 -9.55
CA GLN A 263 2.63 7.77 -8.17
C GLN A 263 3.93 7.08 -7.71
N LEU A 264 4.54 6.28 -8.56
CA LEU A 264 5.85 5.65 -8.26
C LEU A 264 6.98 6.67 -8.16
N SER A 265 6.96 7.72 -8.99
CA SER A 265 7.99 8.80 -8.93
C SER A 265 7.83 9.64 -7.67
N ASP A 266 6.59 10.00 -7.32
CA ASP A 266 6.27 10.75 -6.10
C ASP A 266 6.62 9.91 -4.85
N ALA A 267 6.34 8.60 -4.87
CA ALA A 267 6.74 7.67 -3.83
C ALA A 267 8.27 7.63 -3.63
N ALA A 268 9.03 7.57 -4.72
CA ALA A 268 10.49 7.58 -4.66
C ALA A 268 11.04 8.90 -4.09
N THR A 269 10.46 10.04 -4.47
CA THR A 269 10.78 11.36 -3.92
C THR A 269 10.54 11.39 -2.41
N ASP A 270 9.38 10.90 -1.98
CA ASP A 270 9.02 10.93 -0.56
C ASP A 270 9.87 9.96 0.26
N VAL A 271 10.15 8.77 -0.21
CA VAL A 271 11.06 7.83 0.47
C VAL A 271 12.42 8.48 0.72
N GLY A 272 13.03 9.07 -0.30
CA GLY A 272 14.31 9.80 -0.15
C GLY A 272 14.19 10.96 0.83
N SER A 273 13.08 11.72 0.76
CA SER A 273 12.81 12.86 1.65
C SER A 273 12.65 12.42 3.12
N PHE A 274 11.99 11.31 3.37
CA PHE A 274 11.85 10.76 4.73
C PHE A 274 13.19 10.25 5.28
N TRP A 275 14.02 9.60 4.46
CA TRP A 275 15.36 9.19 4.87
C TRP A 275 16.26 10.42 5.17
N PHE A 276 16.23 11.41 4.31
CA PHE A 276 16.96 12.65 4.51
C PHE A 276 16.51 13.40 5.76
N THR A 277 15.20 13.46 6.00
CA THR A 277 14.63 14.09 7.18
C THR A 277 15.04 13.36 8.46
N ALA A 278 14.98 12.03 8.48
CA ALA A 278 15.40 11.23 9.63
C ALA A 278 16.88 11.45 9.97
N TRP A 279 17.75 11.49 8.95
CA TRP A 279 19.17 11.79 9.13
C TRP A 279 19.41 13.20 9.65
N LYS A 280 18.71 14.22 9.12
CA LYS A 280 18.79 15.61 9.62
C LYS A 280 18.35 15.71 11.08
N ASN A 281 17.23 15.08 11.43
CA ASN A 281 16.68 15.08 12.78
C ASN A 281 17.57 14.29 13.77
N ALA A 282 18.34 13.33 13.29
CA ALA A 282 19.35 12.60 14.07
C ALA A 282 20.61 13.47 14.38
N GLY A 283 20.69 14.69 13.85
CA GLY A 283 21.86 15.58 14.00
C GLY A 283 22.90 15.42 12.89
N SER A 284 22.52 14.84 11.77
CA SER A 284 23.39 14.59 10.61
C SER A 284 24.67 13.81 10.97
N PRO A 285 24.55 12.63 11.61
CA PRO A 285 25.71 11.83 12.00
C PRO A 285 26.54 11.41 10.79
N GLN A 286 27.86 11.16 11.02
CA GLN A 286 28.69 10.47 10.05
C GLN A 286 28.18 9.02 9.86
N LEU A 287 27.89 8.63 8.63
CA LEU A 287 27.44 7.28 8.31
C LEU A 287 28.64 6.39 7.88
N PRO A 288 28.61 5.08 8.19
CA PRO A 288 29.64 4.17 7.73
C PRO A 288 29.55 3.97 6.21
N HIS A 289 30.71 3.74 5.59
CA HIS A 289 30.84 3.45 4.16
C HIS A 289 30.67 1.97 3.89
#